data_eaf49ceca19b7a37b957cf295fab9286
#
_entry.id   eaf49ceca19b7a37b957cf295fab9286
#
_cell.length_a   1.000
_cell.length_b   1.000
_cell.length_c   1.000
_cell.angle_alpha   90.00
_cell.angle_beta   90.00
_cell.angle_gamma   90.00
#
_symmetry.space_group_name_H-M   'P 1'
#
loop_
_entity.id
_entity.type
_entity.pdbx_description
1 polymer ?
#
loop_
_entity_poly.entity_id
_entity_poly.type
_entity_poly.pdbx_seq_one_letter_code
_entity_poly.pdbx_strand_id
1 'polypeptide(L)'
;MKFTLYRSNCLEVPENCTYPHKVEVTGKDSLIEAVKHDYVCAEYQGNYRSNDNFIGSDCLPVDCDNDHSDDPEEWVYPSDVATAFPGVSFAVHYSRNHMKAKGGKAARPKFHVFFAIDR
;
A
#
# COMPACT_ATOMS: atom_id res chain seq x y z
N MET A 1 -8.00 10.51 9.89
CA MET A 1 -7.06 10.38 8.76
C MET A 1 -7.86 10.10 7.48
N LYS A 2 -7.47 10.73 6.39
CA LYS A 2 -8.15 10.58 5.11
C LYS A 2 -7.12 10.64 3.98
N PHE A 3 -7.19 9.67 3.07
CA PHE A 3 -6.38 9.67 1.85
C PHE A 3 -7.12 8.95 0.73
N THR A 4 -6.61 9.01 -0.49
CA THR A 4 -7.28 8.48 -1.67
C THR A 4 -6.47 7.38 -2.33
N LEU A 5 -7.11 6.27 -2.64
CA LEU A 5 -6.58 5.22 -3.49
C LEU A 5 -7.41 5.13 -4.77
N TYR A 6 -6.78 4.65 -5.83
CA TYR A 6 -7.42 4.49 -7.14
C TYR A 6 -7.31 3.02 -7.51
N ARG A 7 -8.44 2.33 -7.60
CA ARG A 7 -8.43 0.90 -7.86
C ARG A 7 -8.85 0.55 -9.28
N SER A 8 -8.36 -0.60 -9.72
CA SER A 8 -8.71 -1.21 -10.99
C SER A 8 -9.94 -2.11 -10.85
N ASN A 9 -10.29 -2.79 -11.94
CA ASN A 9 -11.29 -3.86 -11.97
C ASN A 9 -10.65 -5.26 -11.92
N CYS A 10 -9.35 -5.35 -11.75
CA CYS A 10 -8.62 -6.61 -11.80
C CYS A 10 -7.82 -6.82 -10.51
N LEU A 11 -7.30 -8.04 -10.35
CA LEU A 11 -6.44 -8.42 -9.23
C LEU A 11 -5.29 -9.25 -9.77
N GLU A 12 -4.07 -8.92 -9.33
CA GLU A 12 -2.84 -9.60 -9.73
C GLU A 12 -2.52 -9.49 -11.22
N VAL A 13 -2.78 -8.32 -11.81
CA VAL A 13 -2.47 -8.05 -13.21
C VAL A 13 -1.45 -6.90 -13.27
N PRO A 14 -0.13 -7.20 -13.17
CA PRO A 14 0.91 -6.17 -13.11
C PRO A 14 0.97 -5.26 -14.33
N GLU A 15 0.60 -5.77 -15.50
CA GLU A 15 0.59 -5.00 -16.74
C GLU A 15 -0.62 -4.07 -16.89
N ASN A 16 -1.60 -4.14 -15.98
CA ASN A 16 -2.73 -3.22 -16.00
C ASN A 16 -2.26 -1.80 -15.69
N CYS A 17 -2.72 -0.83 -16.46
CA CYS A 17 -2.41 0.58 -16.27
C CYS A 17 -3.63 1.44 -15.96
N THR A 18 -4.83 0.86 -15.95
CA THR A 18 -6.08 1.60 -15.78
C THR A 18 -6.67 1.40 -14.39
N TYR A 19 -6.92 2.52 -13.69
CA TYR A 19 -7.42 2.53 -12.31
C TYR A 19 -8.57 3.52 -12.21
N PRO A 20 -9.78 3.15 -12.69
CA PRO A 20 -10.87 4.12 -12.87
C PRO A 20 -11.67 4.44 -11.61
N HIS A 21 -11.48 3.71 -10.52
CA HIS A 21 -12.31 3.86 -9.33
C HIS A 21 -11.58 4.59 -8.22
N LYS A 22 -11.99 5.83 -7.97
CA LYS A 22 -11.48 6.63 -6.86
C LYS A 22 -12.16 6.19 -5.56
N VAL A 23 -11.37 5.87 -4.54
CA VAL A 23 -11.85 5.48 -3.21
C VAL A 23 -11.24 6.40 -2.17
N GLU A 24 -12.08 7.15 -1.47
CA GLU A 24 -11.65 7.92 -0.29
C GLU A 24 -11.56 6.96 0.90
N VAL A 25 -10.37 6.80 1.45
CA VAL A 25 -10.13 5.94 2.60
C VAL A 25 -10.25 6.80 3.85
N THR A 26 -11.30 6.53 4.64
CA THR A 26 -11.59 7.25 5.88
C THR A 26 -11.62 6.31 7.09
N GLY A 27 -11.54 5.01 6.88
CA GLY A 27 -11.57 4.00 7.92
C GLY A 27 -11.36 2.61 7.36
N LYS A 28 -11.59 1.61 8.20
CA LYS A 28 -11.34 0.20 7.87
C LYS A 28 -12.13 -0.27 6.65
N ASP A 29 -13.43 0.04 6.60
CA ASP A 29 -14.30 -0.48 5.54
C ASP A 29 -13.93 0.09 4.17
N SER A 30 -13.63 1.38 4.09
CA SER A 30 -13.20 2.00 2.84
C SER A 30 -11.82 1.52 2.42
N LEU A 31 -10.92 1.24 3.36
CA LEU A 31 -9.62 0.64 3.04
C LEU A 31 -9.80 -0.76 2.44
N ILE A 32 -10.62 -1.60 3.06
CA ILE A 32 -10.90 -2.94 2.56
C ILE A 32 -11.44 -2.88 1.13
N GLU A 33 -12.37 -1.97 0.87
CA GLU A 33 -12.93 -1.79 -0.47
C GLU A 33 -11.86 -1.40 -1.50
N ALA A 34 -10.96 -0.48 -1.12
CA ALA A 34 -9.90 -0.02 -2.03
C ALA A 34 -8.89 -1.10 -2.39
N VAL A 35 -8.55 -1.98 -1.44
CA VAL A 35 -7.46 -2.97 -1.61
C VAL A 35 -7.94 -4.34 -2.12
N LYS A 36 -9.24 -4.53 -2.37
CA LYS A 36 -9.78 -5.76 -2.95
C LYS A 36 -9.30 -6.02 -4.38
N HIS A 37 -8.87 -4.98 -5.07
CA HIS A 37 -8.35 -5.03 -6.44
C HIS A 37 -6.97 -4.40 -6.46
N ASP A 38 -6.27 -4.52 -7.58
CA ASP A 38 -5.02 -3.81 -7.77
C ASP A 38 -5.30 -2.30 -7.70
N TYR A 39 -4.42 -1.56 -7.05
CA TYR A 39 -4.62 -0.12 -6.79
C TYR A 39 -3.31 0.65 -6.95
N VAL A 40 -3.45 1.96 -7.10
CA VAL A 40 -2.34 2.92 -7.06
C VAL A 40 -2.68 4.04 -6.07
N CYS A 41 -1.66 4.73 -5.60
CA CYS A 41 -1.79 5.78 -4.60
C CYS A 41 -1.79 7.19 -5.19
N ALA A 42 -1.76 7.31 -6.50
CA ALA A 42 -1.71 8.60 -7.19
C ALA A 42 -2.84 8.74 -8.21
N GLU A 43 -3.22 10.00 -8.45
CA GLU A 43 -4.15 10.34 -9.52
C GLU A 43 -3.39 10.50 -10.83
N TYR A 44 -3.92 9.91 -11.89
CA TYR A 44 -3.36 9.98 -13.24
C TYR A 44 -4.40 10.51 -14.21
N GLN A 45 -3.95 11.31 -15.16
CA GLN A 45 -4.82 11.83 -16.23
C GLN A 45 -5.42 10.65 -17.02
N GLY A 46 -6.74 10.68 -17.23
CA GLY A 46 -7.45 9.61 -17.91
C GLY A 46 -7.46 8.29 -17.14
N ASN A 47 -7.13 8.31 -15.83
CA ASN A 47 -7.00 7.12 -14.98
C ASN A 47 -5.95 6.13 -15.49
N TYR A 48 -5.04 6.57 -16.34
CA TYR A 48 -4.01 5.73 -16.95
C TYR A 48 -2.65 6.00 -16.30
N ARG A 49 -2.09 4.98 -15.63
CA ARG A 49 -0.82 5.08 -14.93
C ARG A 49 0.34 5.19 -15.91
N SER A 50 0.95 6.35 -15.95
CA SER A 50 2.24 6.58 -16.60
C SER A 50 2.88 7.81 -15.98
N ASN A 51 4.19 7.96 -16.14
CA ASN A 51 4.89 9.12 -15.57
C ASN A 51 4.35 10.44 -16.15
N ASP A 52 4.02 10.44 -17.44
CA ASP A 52 3.52 11.65 -18.11
C ASP A 52 2.10 12.04 -17.66
N ASN A 53 1.36 11.08 -17.12
CA ASN A 53 -0.03 11.32 -16.71
C ASN A 53 -0.18 11.62 -15.22
N PHE A 54 0.91 11.61 -14.46
CA PHE A 54 0.85 11.85 -13.02
C PHE A 54 0.29 13.25 -12.72
N ILE A 55 -0.72 13.32 -11.85
CA ILE A 55 -1.34 14.57 -11.40
C ILE A 55 -0.93 14.89 -9.97
N GLY A 56 -1.07 13.97 -9.06
CA GLY A 56 -0.73 14.18 -7.67
C GLY A 56 -1.13 13.02 -6.77
N SER A 57 -0.79 13.12 -5.48
CA SER A 57 -1.15 12.11 -4.49
C SER A 57 -1.34 12.75 -3.12
N ASP A 58 -2.31 12.26 -2.37
CA ASP A 58 -2.50 12.60 -0.96
C ASP A 58 -2.14 11.43 -0.03
N CYS A 59 -1.45 10.44 -0.59
CA CYS A 59 -1.04 9.23 0.13
C CYS A 59 0.42 8.91 -0.15
N LEU A 60 1.19 8.71 0.91
CA LEU A 60 2.56 8.21 0.81
C LEU A 60 2.55 6.72 1.18
N PRO A 61 2.73 5.81 0.21
CA PRO A 61 2.83 4.39 0.51
C PRO A 61 4.26 4.00 0.85
N VAL A 62 4.40 3.08 1.79
CA VAL A 62 5.69 2.48 2.13
C VAL A 62 5.53 0.97 2.17
N ASP A 63 6.34 0.26 1.39
CA ASP A 63 6.35 -1.20 1.40
C ASP A 63 7.34 -1.72 2.43
N CYS A 64 6.87 -2.61 3.29
CA CYS A 64 7.71 -3.29 4.28
C CYS A 64 7.69 -4.78 3.97
N ASP A 65 8.69 -5.25 3.22
CA ASP A 65 8.78 -6.65 2.79
C ASP A 65 9.66 -7.52 3.68
N ASN A 66 10.48 -6.91 4.52
CA ASN A 66 11.41 -7.61 5.43
C ASN A 66 12.38 -8.55 4.71
N ASP A 67 12.72 -8.23 3.46
CA ASP A 67 13.64 -9.05 2.66
C ASP A 67 15.11 -8.84 3.00
N HIS A 68 15.40 -7.89 3.90
CA HIS A 68 16.76 -7.53 4.31
C HIS A 68 17.40 -8.54 5.25
N SER A 69 16.63 -9.40 5.91
CA SER A 69 17.15 -10.37 6.89
C SER A 69 16.22 -11.57 7.04
N ASP A 70 16.80 -12.73 7.34
CA ASP A 70 16.07 -13.93 7.74
C ASP A 70 15.89 -14.03 9.26
N ASP A 71 16.48 -13.12 10.03
CA ASP A 71 16.37 -13.07 11.48
C ASP A 71 15.09 -12.31 11.88
N PRO A 72 14.12 -13.01 12.56
CA PRO A 72 12.89 -12.35 12.99
C PRO A 72 13.10 -11.13 13.90
N GLU A 73 14.20 -11.07 14.63
CA GLU A 73 14.50 -9.92 15.50
C GLU A 73 14.85 -8.67 14.71
N GLU A 74 15.23 -8.81 13.43
CA GLU A 74 15.56 -7.70 12.55
C GLU A 74 14.37 -7.28 11.67
N TRP A 75 13.23 -7.96 11.78
CA TRP A 75 12.05 -7.62 10.98
C TRP A 75 11.32 -6.39 11.54
N VAL A 76 10.75 -5.62 10.61
CA VAL A 76 9.91 -4.48 10.93
C VAL A 76 8.45 -4.94 11.00
N TYR A 77 7.76 -4.51 12.04
CA TYR A 77 6.33 -4.76 12.27
C TYR A 77 5.57 -3.43 12.30
N PRO A 78 4.23 -3.43 12.14
CA PRO A 78 3.45 -2.20 12.27
C PRO A 78 3.68 -1.46 13.58
N SER A 79 3.93 -2.17 14.69
CA SER A 79 4.28 -1.56 15.97
C SER A 79 5.60 -0.76 15.92
N ASP A 80 6.56 -1.22 15.10
CA ASP A 80 7.82 -0.49 14.91
C ASP A 80 7.60 0.81 14.15
N VAL A 81 6.68 0.80 13.18
CA VAL A 81 6.28 2.01 12.47
C VAL A 81 5.66 3.03 13.44
N ALA A 82 4.77 2.57 14.31
CA ALA A 82 4.15 3.43 15.31
C ALA A 82 5.18 4.05 16.26
N THR A 83 6.20 3.28 16.64
CA THR A 83 7.28 3.76 17.49
C THR A 83 8.17 4.78 16.78
N ALA A 84 8.46 4.55 15.49
CA ALA A 84 9.30 5.44 14.71
C ALA A 84 8.61 6.79 14.39
N PHE A 85 7.29 6.80 14.30
CA PHE A 85 6.50 7.99 13.96
C PHE A 85 5.45 8.27 15.03
N PRO A 86 5.86 8.65 16.26
CA PRO A 86 4.93 8.88 17.35
C PRO A 86 3.97 10.04 17.03
N GLY A 87 2.69 9.84 17.28
CA GLY A 87 1.67 10.85 17.03
C GLY A 87 1.23 10.97 15.57
N VAL A 88 1.78 10.17 14.67
CA VAL A 88 1.39 10.14 13.25
C VAL A 88 0.43 9.00 13.02
N SER A 89 -0.72 9.30 12.42
CA SER A 89 -1.69 8.28 12.03
C SER A 89 -1.29 7.64 10.71
N PHE A 90 -1.47 6.32 10.62
CA PHE A 90 -1.24 5.58 9.38
C PHE A 90 -2.20 4.40 9.29
N ALA A 91 -2.36 3.87 8.08
CA ALA A 91 -3.12 2.65 7.84
C ALA A 91 -2.19 1.54 7.37
N VAL A 92 -2.55 0.29 7.64
CA VAL A 92 -1.75 -0.88 7.26
C VAL A 92 -2.62 -1.83 6.46
N HIS A 93 -2.06 -2.34 5.37
CA HIS A 93 -2.64 -3.42 4.58
C HIS A 93 -1.59 -4.51 4.42
N TYR A 94 -1.87 -5.71 4.94
CA TYR A 94 -0.99 -6.85 4.76
C TYR A 94 -1.04 -7.34 3.31
N SER A 95 0.13 -7.55 2.72
CA SER A 95 0.19 -8.02 1.34
C SER A 95 -0.23 -9.49 1.25
N ARG A 96 -0.55 -9.94 0.04
CA ARG A 96 -0.91 -11.36 -0.21
C ARG A 96 0.22 -12.33 0.15
N ASN A 97 1.47 -11.88 0.16
CA ASN A 97 2.64 -12.68 0.50
C ASN A 97 3.00 -12.62 1.99
N HIS A 98 2.19 -11.92 2.80
CA HIS A 98 2.40 -11.82 4.24
C HIS A 98 2.45 -13.21 4.88
N MET A 99 3.52 -13.47 5.63
CA MET A 99 3.77 -14.74 6.32
C MET A 99 3.75 -15.98 5.41
N LYS A 100 4.14 -15.80 4.14
CA LYS A 100 4.30 -16.91 3.18
C LYS A 100 5.77 -17.03 2.78
N ALA A 101 6.29 -18.26 2.77
CA ALA A 101 7.63 -18.53 2.26
C ALA A 101 7.68 -18.27 0.76
N LYS A 102 8.78 -17.67 0.28
CA LYS A 102 8.93 -17.33 -1.11
C LYS A 102 10.40 -17.34 -1.53
N GLY A 103 10.72 -18.00 -2.64
CA GLY A 103 12.05 -17.94 -3.23
C GLY A 103 13.18 -18.38 -2.31
N GLY A 104 12.97 -19.41 -1.50
CA GLY A 104 13.96 -19.89 -0.53
C GLY A 104 14.03 -19.05 0.76
N LYS A 105 13.26 -17.98 0.86
CA LYS A 105 13.17 -17.16 2.08
C LYS A 105 12.05 -17.66 2.98
N ALA A 106 12.29 -17.62 4.31
CA ALA A 106 11.29 -18.00 5.28
C ALA A 106 10.08 -17.06 5.23
N ALA A 107 8.92 -17.56 5.70
CA ALA A 107 7.73 -16.74 5.88
C ALA A 107 8.05 -15.56 6.79
N ARG A 108 7.63 -14.37 6.39
CA ARG A 108 7.90 -13.11 7.10
C ARG A 108 6.79 -12.11 6.92
N PRO A 109 6.69 -11.10 7.81
CA PRO A 109 5.70 -10.05 7.67
C PRO A 109 5.95 -9.25 6.38
N LYS A 110 4.88 -9.02 5.62
CA LYS A 110 4.89 -8.16 4.43
C LYS A 110 3.65 -7.31 4.43
N PHE A 111 3.83 -6.00 4.45
CA PHE A 111 2.71 -5.08 4.57
C PHE A 111 3.01 -3.74 3.91
N HIS A 112 1.94 -3.03 3.58
CA HIS A 112 1.99 -1.66 3.08
C HIS A 112 1.53 -0.71 4.18
N VAL A 113 2.24 0.39 4.34
CA VAL A 113 1.86 1.47 5.25
C VAL A 113 1.43 2.66 4.41
N PHE A 114 0.30 3.25 4.76
CA PHE A 114 -0.22 4.43 4.08
C PHE A 114 -0.22 5.61 5.04
N PHE A 115 0.49 6.66 4.66
CA PHE A 115 0.45 7.94 5.37
C PHE A 115 -0.36 8.93 4.55
N ALA A 116 -1.31 9.62 5.19
CA ALA A 116 -1.97 10.74 4.56
C ALA A 116 -1.01 11.93 4.49
N ILE A 117 -0.90 12.57 3.34
CA ILE A 117 -0.04 13.71 3.10
C ILE A 117 -0.82 14.82 2.41
N ASP A 118 -0.29 16.03 2.44
CA ASP A 118 -0.82 17.15 1.66
C ASP A 118 -0.46 16.93 0.18
N ARG A 119 -1.44 17.21 -0.67
CA ARG A 119 -1.29 16.99 -2.10
C ARG A 119 -0.42 18.04 -2.78
#